data_15c7e32f0e3f24504e3ce2a89b9dfa17
#
_entry.id   15c7e32f0e3f24504e3ce2a89b9dfa17
#
_cell.length_a   1.000
_cell.length_b   1.000
_cell.length_c   1.000
_cell.angle_alpha   90.00
_cell.angle_beta   90.00
_cell.angle_gamma   90.00
#
_symmetry.space_group_name_H-M   'P 1'
#
loop_
_entity.id
_entity.type
_entity.pdbx_description
1 polymer ?
#
loop_
_entity_poly.entity_id
_entity_poly.type
_entity_poly.pdbx_seq_one_letter_code
_entity_poly.pdbx_strand_id
1 'polypeptide(L)'
;MRSMTLEYRITTWPEIVKKTLSLCRKIKASGYKPDVLVFILRGGATPASILSDCLGIKNVVAVKAELYEEIGKPGKQVKIVQPLTVDVKGKSVLIIDDVSDTGMTLQAIVNHVKERGAREIRVATIHYKPWSKYVPDYFIEETKKWIVYPWEYHEFISEISQKITDSELKGEDEERAKRALERVQQLLRELNSED
;
A
#
# COMPACT_ATOMS: atom_id res chain seq x y z
N MET A 1 -0.92 -28.30 5.52
CA MET A 1 -0.74 -26.88 5.18
C MET A 1 0.72 -26.54 5.40
N ARG A 2 1.48 -26.20 4.33
CA ARG A 2 2.85 -25.68 4.52
C ARG A 2 2.70 -24.34 5.25
N SER A 3 3.28 -24.23 6.44
CA SER A 3 3.47 -22.93 7.11
C SER A 3 4.17 -22.02 6.12
N MET A 4 3.50 -20.96 5.69
CA MET A 4 4.15 -19.93 4.88
C MET A 4 5.19 -19.28 5.80
N THR A 5 6.44 -19.51 5.48
CA THR A 5 7.58 -18.94 6.20
C THR A 5 7.48 -17.42 6.14
N LEU A 6 7.39 -16.76 7.30
CA LEU A 6 7.26 -15.32 7.38
C LEU A 6 8.62 -14.67 7.06
N GLU A 7 8.73 -14.08 5.87
CA GLU A 7 9.90 -13.31 5.45
C GLU A 7 9.56 -11.83 5.38
N TYR A 8 10.48 -10.98 5.87
CA TYR A 8 10.31 -9.53 5.87
C TYR A 8 11.09 -8.88 4.72
N ARG A 9 10.49 -7.86 4.13
CA ARG A 9 11.06 -6.97 3.12
C ARG A 9 11.09 -5.55 3.69
N ILE A 10 12.21 -5.17 4.29
CA ILE A 10 12.38 -3.80 4.80
C ILE A 10 12.70 -2.89 3.60
N THR A 11 11.92 -1.84 3.42
CA THR A 11 12.12 -0.84 2.36
C THR A 11 12.62 0.48 2.96
N THR A 12 13.31 1.29 2.16
CA THR A 12 13.87 2.58 2.61
C THR A 12 13.26 3.74 1.82
N TRP A 13 13.35 4.96 2.35
CA TRP A 13 12.88 6.17 1.67
C TRP A 13 13.45 6.31 0.24
N PRO A 14 14.80 6.21 0.02
CA PRO A 14 15.37 6.29 -1.33
C PRO A 14 14.83 5.21 -2.27
N GLU A 15 14.62 3.99 -1.77
CA GLU A 15 14.06 2.90 -2.56
C GLU A 15 12.61 3.19 -2.97
N ILE A 16 11.78 3.67 -2.06
CA ILE A 16 10.38 4.03 -2.34
C ILE A 16 10.29 5.16 -3.36
N VAL A 17 11.09 6.22 -3.20
CA VAL A 17 11.15 7.31 -4.18
C VAL A 17 11.53 6.77 -5.55
N LYS A 18 12.59 5.98 -5.66
CA LYS A 18 13.04 5.38 -6.93
C LYS A 18 11.96 4.52 -7.59
N LYS A 19 11.27 3.68 -6.81
CA LYS A 19 10.17 2.82 -7.31
C LYS A 19 8.99 3.67 -7.78
N THR A 20 8.60 4.68 -7.01
CA THR A 20 7.47 5.57 -7.37
C THR A 20 7.77 6.36 -8.65
N LEU A 21 9.00 6.86 -8.84
CA LEU A 21 9.42 7.49 -10.09
C LEU A 21 9.43 6.50 -11.27
N SER A 22 9.75 5.23 -11.02
CA SER A 22 9.65 4.18 -12.04
C SER A 22 8.19 3.88 -12.40
N LEU A 23 7.30 3.91 -11.40
CA LEU A 23 5.85 3.77 -11.60
C LEU A 23 5.30 4.94 -12.44
N CYS A 24 5.74 6.19 -12.16
CA CYS A 24 5.42 7.36 -12.97
C CYS A 24 5.82 7.16 -14.44
N ARG A 25 7.02 6.66 -14.70
CA ARG A 25 7.47 6.38 -16.07
C ARG A 25 6.59 5.35 -16.78
N LYS A 26 6.19 4.27 -16.08
CA LYS A 26 5.27 3.26 -16.63
C LYS A 26 3.92 3.87 -17.01
N ILE A 27 3.35 4.70 -16.13
CA ILE A 27 2.08 5.38 -16.37
C ILE A 27 2.18 6.32 -17.58
N LYS A 28 3.23 7.15 -17.66
CA LYS A 28 3.47 8.04 -18.80
C LYS A 28 3.63 7.27 -20.11
N ALA A 29 4.39 6.20 -20.10
CA ALA A 29 4.64 5.36 -21.28
C ALA A 29 3.37 4.66 -21.81
N SER A 30 2.37 4.42 -20.96
CA SER A 30 1.08 3.84 -21.37
C SER A 30 0.17 4.83 -22.11
N GLY A 31 0.51 6.12 -22.11
CA GLY A 31 -0.34 7.19 -22.66
C GLY A 31 -1.55 7.54 -21.79
N TYR A 32 -1.73 6.91 -20.64
CA TYR A 32 -2.83 7.20 -19.72
C TYR A 32 -2.67 8.59 -19.09
N LYS A 33 -3.73 9.39 -19.17
CA LYS A 33 -3.78 10.76 -18.65
C LYS A 33 -4.92 10.89 -17.64
N PRO A 34 -4.65 10.67 -16.34
CA PRO A 34 -5.69 10.80 -15.33
C PRO A 34 -6.03 12.26 -15.04
N ASP A 35 -7.34 12.53 -14.87
CA ASP A 35 -7.87 13.84 -14.47
C ASP A 35 -7.83 14.02 -12.95
N VAL A 36 -7.93 12.88 -12.21
CA VAL A 36 -7.97 12.84 -10.74
C VAL A 36 -7.09 11.71 -10.24
N LEU A 37 -6.33 11.98 -9.20
CA LEU A 37 -5.59 11.00 -8.43
C LEU A 37 -6.32 10.74 -7.11
N VAL A 38 -6.72 9.50 -6.88
CA VAL A 38 -7.35 9.04 -5.64
C VAL A 38 -6.34 8.17 -4.91
N PHE A 39 -6.01 8.47 -3.67
CA PHE A 39 -5.11 7.60 -2.90
C PHE A 39 -5.78 7.04 -1.66
N ILE A 40 -5.36 5.81 -1.32
CA ILE A 40 -5.90 5.09 -0.18
C ILE A 40 -5.07 5.41 1.06
N LEU A 41 -5.71 5.89 2.11
CA LEU A 41 -5.07 6.15 3.40
C LEU A 41 -4.83 4.83 4.14
N ARG A 42 -3.65 4.64 4.74
CA ARG A 42 -2.50 5.55 4.86
C ARG A 42 -1.44 5.31 3.78
N GLY A 43 -1.24 4.04 3.35
CA GLY A 43 -0.11 3.59 2.54
C GLY A 43 0.05 4.31 1.21
N GLY A 44 -1.07 4.62 0.54
CA GLY A 44 -1.09 5.34 -0.74
C GLY A 44 -0.65 6.81 -0.69
N ALA A 45 -0.56 7.44 0.50
CA ALA A 45 -0.29 8.88 0.63
C ALA A 45 1.10 9.28 0.09
N THR A 46 2.14 8.55 0.49
CA THR A 46 3.52 8.83 0.06
C THR A 46 3.70 8.68 -1.45
N PRO A 47 3.36 7.53 -2.08
CA PRO A 47 3.49 7.40 -3.52
C PRO A 47 2.59 8.38 -4.29
N ALA A 48 1.39 8.72 -3.77
CA ALA A 48 0.50 9.67 -4.41
C ALA A 48 1.08 11.07 -4.47
N SER A 49 1.74 11.54 -3.41
CA SER A 49 2.41 12.85 -3.39
C SER A 49 3.46 12.95 -4.51
N ILE A 50 4.33 11.94 -4.64
CA ILE A 50 5.37 11.90 -5.67
C ILE A 50 4.74 11.79 -7.07
N LEU A 51 3.72 10.93 -7.24
CA LEU A 51 3.07 10.72 -8.54
C LEU A 51 2.28 11.95 -8.99
N SER A 52 1.65 12.69 -8.08
CA SER A 52 0.90 13.90 -8.41
C SER A 52 1.81 14.96 -9.03
N ASP A 53 2.98 15.19 -8.45
CA ASP A 53 3.99 16.09 -8.99
C ASP A 53 4.54 15.58 -10.33
N CYS A 54 5.01 14.32 -10.34
CA CYS A 54 5.61 13.71 -11.53
C CYS A 54 4.64 13.64 -12.73
N LEU A 55 3.35 13.42 -12.53
CA LEU A 55 2.32 13.35 -13.57
C LEU A 55 1.65 14.71 -13.83
N GLY A 56 1.91 15.72 -13.02
CA GLY A 56 1.30 17.04 -13.11
C GLY A 56 -0.19 17.09 -12.74
N ILE A 57 -0.64 16.16 -11.87
CA ILE A 57 -2.04 16.06 -11.46
C ILE A 57 -2.27 16.92 -10.21
N LYS A 58 -3.14 17.92 -10.32
CA LYS A 58 -3.48 18.82 -9.21
C LYS A 58 -4.69 18.35 -8.39
N ASN A 59 -5.61 17.61 -9.03
CA ASN A 59 -6.77 17.04 -8.35
C ASN A 59 -6.38 15.75 -7.63
N VAL A 60 -6.01 15.88 -6.36
CA VAL A 60 -5.59 14.77 -5.50
C VAL A 60 -6.54 14.64 -4.32
N VAL A 61 -7.07 13.47 -4.06
CA VAL A 61 -8.06 13.23 -3.00
C VAL A 61 -7.78 11.92 -2.27
N ALA A 62 -7.95 11.95 -0.95
CA ALA A 62 -7.82 10.78 -0.09
C ALA A 62 -9.16 10.03 0.04
N VAL A 63 -9.09 8.71 0.10
CA VAL A 63 -10.17 7.83 0.53
C VAL A 63 -9.65 6.90 1.61
N LYS A 64 -10.51 6.46 2.52
CA LYS A 64 -10.13 5.47 3.54
C LYS A 64 -11.14 4.34 3.56
N ALA A 65 -10.63 3.12 3.60
CA ALA A 65 -11.41 1.91 3.79
C ALA A 65 -10.80 1.08 4.92
N GLU A 66 -11.65 0.40 5.67
CA GLU A 66 -11.25 -0.46 6.78
C GLU A 66 -11.83 -1.85 6.59
N LEU A 67 -11.03 -2.85 6.96
CA LEU A 67 -11.47 -4.24 7.02
C LEU A 67 -12.15 -4.47 8.38
N TYR A 68 -13.33 -5.05 8.36
CA TYR A 68 -14.06 -5.44 9.56
C TYR A 68 -14.66 -6.84 9.41
N GLU A 69 -14.94 -7.47 10.54
CA GLU A 69 -15.65 -8.75 10.59
C GLU A 69 -17.11 -8.49 10.98
N GLU A 70 -18.03 -8.93 10.12
CA GLU A 70 -19.46 -8.81 10.40
C GLU A 70 -19.94 -10.06 11.10
N ILE A 71 -20.61 -9.90 12.25
CA ILE A 71 -21.16 -11.03 13.02
C ILE A 71 -22.15 -11.80 12.14
N GLY A 72 -21.89 -13.10 11.97
CA GLY A 72 -22.74 -14.00 11.18
C GLY A 72 -22.41 -14.07 9.68
N LYS A 73 -21.41 -13.33 9.20
CA LYS A 73 -20.89 -13.49 7.85
C LYS A 73 -19.43 -13.96 7.86
N PRO A 74 -19.09 -15.02 7.12
CA PRO A 74 -17.71 -15.48 7.07
C PRO A 74 -16.82 -14.51 6.31
N GLY A 75 -15.62 -14.25 6.87
CA GLY A 75 -14.58 -13.44 6.26
C GLY A 75 -14.67 -11.94 6.53
N LYS A 76 -13.59 -11.24 6.18
CA LYS A 76 -13.49 -9.79 6.36
C LYS A 76 -14.28 -9.06 5.28
N GLN A 77 -14.99 -8.01 5.67
CA GLN A 77 -15.69 -7.08 4.79
C GLN A 77 -14.91 -5.78 4.70
N VAL A 78 -15.13 -5.00 3.65
CA VAL A 78 -14.53 -3.67 3.48
C VAL A 78 -15.60 -2.61 3.66
N LYS A 79 -15.36 -1.66 4.55
CA LYS A 79 -16.20 -0.46 4.75
C LYS A 79 -15.40 0.78 4.35
N ILE A 80 -15.98 1.60 3.48
CA ILE A 80 -15.41 2.90 3.15
C ILE A 80 -15.81 3.89 4.25
N VAL A 81 -14.83 4.28 5.07
CA VAL A 81 -15.04 5.18 6.23
C VAL A 81 -14.79 6.64 5.88
N GLN A 82 -13.97 6.90 4.86
CA GLN A 82 -13.81 8.22 4.26
C GLN A 82 -14.08 8.10 2.75
N PRO A 83 -15.27 8.48 2.28
CA PRO A 83 -15.64 8.37 0.88
C PRO A 83 -14.97 9.43 0.02
N LEU A 84 -15.03 9.24 -1.28
CA LEU A 84 -14.60 10.22 -2.27
C LEU A 84 -15.41 11.53 -2.12
N THR A 85 -14.69 12.66 -2.02
CA THR A 85 -15.29 13.99 -1.77
C THR A 85 -15.33 14.89 -2.99
N VAL A 86 -14.79 14.43 -4.13
CA VAL A 86 -14.78 15.20 -5.40
C VAL A 86 -15.62 14.52 -6.46
N ASP A 87 -16.14 15.30 -7.40
CA ASP A 87 -16.83 14.76 -8.56
C ASP A 87 -15.86 14.12 -9.56
N VAL A 88 -16.13 12.86 -9.91
CA VAL A 88 -15.34 12.09 -10.87
C VAL A 88 -16.16 11.66 -12.10
N LYS A 89 -17.41 12.13 -12.22
CA LYS A 89 -18.26 11.76 -13.34
C LYS A 89 -17.63 12.15 -14.67
N GLY A 90 -17.50 11.17 -15.55
CA GLY A 90 -16.89 11.32 -16.88
C GLY A 90 -15.38 11.50 -16.87
N LYS A 91 -14.69 11.44 -15.71
CA LYS A 91 -13.24 11.64 -15.58
C LYS A 91 -12.47 10.32 -15.62
N SER A 92 -11.20 10.40 -16.00
CA SER A 92 -10.22 9.33 -15.85
C SER A 92 -9.58 9.42 -14.47
N VAL A 93 -9.63 8.34 -13.69
CA VAL A 93 -9.20 8.30 -12.29
C VAL A 93 -8.04 7.31 -12.13
N LEU A 94 -6.95 7.77 -11.54
CA LEU A 94 -5.83 6.92 -11.10
C LEU A 94 -5.94 6.68 -9.59
N ILE A 95 -6.15 5.42 -9.20
CA ILE A 95 -6.18 5.00 -7.80
C ILE A 95 -4.78 4.55 -7.39
N ILE A 96 -4.28 5.04 -6.25
CA ILE A 96 -2.93 4.75 -5.73
C ILE A 96 -3.02 4.10 -4.37
N ASP A 97 -2.26 3.01 -4.20
CA ASP A 97 -1.93 2.42 -2.91
C ASP A 97 -0.46 1.99 -2.88
N ASP A 98 0.07 1.60 -1.74
CA ASP A 98 1.43 1.08 -1.62
C ASP A 98 1.51 -0.38 -2.09
N VAL A 99 0.53 -1.20 -1.74
CA VAL A 99 0.49 -2.63 -2.08
C VAL A 99 -0.93 -3.13 -2.38
N SER A 100 -1.03 -3.98 -3.38
CA SER A 100 -2.19 -4.86 -3.53
C SER A 100 -1.94 -6.16 -2.78
N ASP A 101 -2.36 -6.25 -1.51
CA ASP A 101 -2.16 -7.45 -0.70
C ASP A 101 -3.27 -8.49 -0.97
N THR A 102 -4.43 -8.40 -0.33
CA THR A 102 -5.58 -9.28 -0.63
C THR A 102 -6.38 -8.79 -1.84
N GLY A 103 -6.23 -7.53 -2.20
CA GLY A 103 -6.98 -6.85 -3.25
C GLY A 103 -8.39 -6.41 -2.86
N MET A 104 -8.85 -6.74 -1.65
CA MET A 104 -10.22 -6.43 -1.21
C MET A 104 -10.46 -4.92 -1.10
N THR A 105 -9.53 -4.19 -0.51
CA THR A 105 -9.60 -2.72 -0.40
C THR A 105 -9.64 -2.06 -1.77
N LEU A 106 -8.71 -2.44 -2.66
CA LEU A 106 -8.66 -1.91 -4.03
C LEU A 106 -9.98 -2.18 -4.78
N GLN A 107 -10.51 -3.40 -4.71
CA GLN A 107 -11.77 -3.74 -5.35
C GLN A 107 -12.92 -2.87 -4.83
N ALA A 108 -13.01 -2.65 -3.53
CA ALA A 108 -14.05 -1.82 -2.92
C ALA A 108 -13.93 -0.35 -3.38
N ILE A 109 -12.70 0.21 -3.40
CA ILE A 109 -12.48 1.60 -3.83
C ILE A 109 -12.72 1.76 -5.33
N VAL A 110 -12.32 0.79 -6.16
CA VAL A 110 -12.63 0.81 -7.61
C VAL A 110 -14.14 0.83 -7.85
N ASN A 111 -14.89 -0.03 -7.16
CA ASN A 111 -16.36 -0.05 -7.27
C ASN A 111 -16.96 1.29 -6.82
N HIS A 112 -16.49 1.84 -5.70
CA HIS A 112 -16.93 3.14 -5.18
C HIS A 112 -16.70 4.30 -6.16
N VAL A 113 -15.56 4.32 -6.84
CA VAL A 113 -15.25 5.33 -7.86
C VAL A 113 -16.08 5.10 -9.13
N LYS A 114 -16.28 3.84 -9.52
CA LYS A 114 -17.11 3.45 -10.68
C LYS A 114 -18.57 3.86 -10.50
N GLU A 115 -19.16 3.62 -9.33
CA GLU A 115 -20.52 4.00 -8.98
C GLU A 115 -20.76 5.51 -9.05
N ARG A 116 -19.69 6.33 -8.92
CA ARG A 116 -19.72 7.78 -9.08
C ARG A 116 -19.53 8.25 -10.51
N GLY A 117 -19.55 7.32 -11.48
CA GLY A 117 -19.58 7.62 -12.90
C GLY A 117 -18.22 7.98 -13.52
N ALA A 118 -17.10 7.57 -12.93
CA ALA A 118 -15.81 7.71 -13.58
C ALA A 118 -15.81 7.01 -14.95
N ARG A 119 -15.22 7.66 -15.97
CA ARG A 119 -15.13 7.15 -17.35
C ARG A 119 -14.12 6.02 -17.46
N GLU A 120 -12.97 6.18 -16.85
CA GLU A 120 -11.88 5.23 -16.87
C GLU A 120 -11.23 5.20 -15.49
N ILE A 121 -10.87 4.01 -15.02
CA ILE A 121 -10.22 3.80 -13.74
C ILE A 121 -8.99 2.92 -13.98
N ARG A 122 -7.83 3.37 -13.51
CA ARG A 122 -6.61 2.58 -13.44
C ARG A 122 -6.09 2.57 -12.00
N VAL A 123 -5.44 1.48 -11.65
CA VAL A 123 -4.86 1.28 -10.31
C VAL A 123 -3.35 1.15 -10.42
N ALA A 124 -2.63 1.85 -9.55
CA ALA A 124 -1.19 1.74 -9.45
C ALA A 124 -0.75 1.47 -8.01
N THR A 125 0.18 0.53 -7.82
CA THR A 125 0.79 0.21 -6.54
C THR A 125 2.31 0.08 -6.68
N ILE A 126 3.04 0.26 -5.59
CA ILE A 126 4.49 -0.01 -5.61
C ILE A 126 4.71 -1.53 -5.66
N HIS A 127 4.01 -2.25 -4.80
CA HIS A 127 4.12 -3.69 -4.70
C HIS A 127 2.79 -4.41 -5.01
N TYR A 128 2.92 -5.69 -5.35
CA TYR A 128 1.80 -6.58 -5.63
C TYR A 128 2.06 -7.95 -5.02
N LYS A 129 1.03 -8.56 -4.44
CA LYS A 129 1.09 -9.92 -3.91
C LYS A 129 0.49 -10.90 -4.91
N PRO A 130 1.16 -12.01 -5.23
CA PRO A 130 0.68 -12.95 -6.27
C PRO A 130 -0.65 -13.63 -5.93
N TRP A 131 -1.07 -13.59 -4.66
CA TRP A 131 -2.38 -14.11 -4.21
C TRP A 131 -3.48 -13.05 -4.20
N SER A 132 -3.16 -11.78 -4.51
CA SER A 132 -4.15 -10.72 -4.52
C SER A 132 -5.23 -10.97 -5.56
N LYS A 133 -6.48 -10.76 -5.15
CA LYS A 133 -7.65 -10.85 -6.03
C LYS A 133 -7.77 -9.68 -6.99
N TYR A 134 -6.98 -8.62 -6.79
CA TYR A 134 -6.94 -7.45 -7.64
C TYR A 134 -5.51 -7.21 -8.16
N VAL A 135 -5.32 -7.43 -9.45
CA VAL A 135 -4.05 -7.13 -10.12
C VAL A 135 -4.06 -5.66 -10.54
N PRO A 136 -3.15 -4.81 -10.01
CA PRO A 136 -3.09 -3.41 -10.43
C PRO A 136 -2.69 -3.27 -11.90
N ASP A 137 -3.17 -2.21 -12.57
CA ASP A 137 -2.77 -1.90 -13.95
C ASP A 137 -1.27 -1.57 -14.03
N TYR A 138 -0.75 -0.97 -12.96
CA TYR A 138 0.66 -0.62 -12.85
C TYR A 138 1.21 -1.05 -11.48
N PHE A 139 2.29 -1.79 -11.48
CA PHE A 139 3.06 -2.10 -10.27
C PHE A 139 4.55 -2.26 -10.60
N ILE A 140 5.40 -2.19 -9.60
CA ILE A 140 6.86 -2.24 -9.77
C ILE A 140 7.44 -3.60 -9.39
N GLU A 141 7.00 -4.16 -8.27
CA GLU A 141 7.56 -5.41 -7.75
C GLU A 141 6.46 -6.34 -7.27
N GLU A 142 6.54 -7.60 -7.72
CA GLU A 142 5.78 -8.70 -7.12
C GLU A 142 6.59 -9.30 -5.98
N THR A 143 5.98 -9.52 -4.82
CA THR A 143 6.65 -10.12 -3.68
C THR A 143 5.71 -10.90 -2.77
N LYS A 144 6.20 -12.01 -2.21
CA LYS A 144 5.50 -12.80 -1.19
C LYS A 144 5.86 -12.36 0.24
N LYS A 145 6.92 -11.56 0.39
CA LYS A 145 7.43 -11.14 1.71
C LYS A 145 6.51 -10.13 2.37
N TRP A 146 6.48 -10.12 3.70
CA TRP A 146 5.85 -9.02 4.44
C TRP A 146 6.67 -7.76 4.25
N ILE A 147 6.02 -6.70 3.72
CA ILE A 147 6.70 -5.45 3.41
C ILE A 147 6.60 -4.53 4.63
N VAL A 148 7.73 -3.95 5.03
CA VAL A 148 7.80 -2.92 6.07
C VAL A 148 8.19 -1.63 5.38
N TYR A 149 7.26 -0.70 5.32
CA TYR A 149 7.47 0.60 4.71
C TYR A 149 8.07 1.61 5.68
N PRO A 150 8.79 2.64 5.18
CA PRO A 150 9.41 3.63 6.07
C PRO A 150 8.40 4.41 6.94
N TRP A 151 7.17 4.60 6.49
CA TRP A 151 6.09 5.26 7.24
C TRP A 151 5.40 4.35 8.26
N GLU A 152 5.81 3.07 8.35
CA GLU A 152 5.26 2.07 9.27
C GLU A 152 6.32 1.53 10.25
N TYR A 153 7.55 2.07 10.24
CA TYR A 153 8.64 1.56 11.07
C TYR A 153 8.28 1.51 12.56
N HIS A 154 7.66 2.56 13.10
CA HIS A 154 7.28 2.61 14.52
C HIS A 154 6.16 1.61 14.84
N GLU A 155 5.16 1.48 13.97
CA GLU A 155 4.08 0.49 14.09
C GLU A 155 4.64 -0.92 14.06
N PHE A 156 5.51 -1.22 13.08
CA PHE A 156 6.21 -2.50 12.98
C PHE A 156 7.00 -2.85 14.23
N ILE A 157 7.79 -1.90 14.76
CA ILE A 157 8.55 -2.12 16.00
C ILE A 157 7.62 -2.49 17.16
N SER A 158 6.54 -1.74 17.34
CA SER A 158 5.56 -1.99 18.41
C SER A 158 4.93 -3.37 18.29
N GLU A 159 4.39 -3.70 17.10
CA GLU A 159 3.73 -4.98 16.85
C GLU A 159 4.66 -6.18 17.01
N ILE A 160 5.86 -6.12 16.42
CA ILE A 160 6.80 -7.23 16.46
C ILE A 160 7.37 -7.44 17.87
N SER A 161 7.67 -6.35 18.59
CA SER A 161 8.11 -6.45 19.99
C SER A 161 7.06 -7.11 20.86
N GLN A 162 5.80 -6.76 20.67
CA GLN A 162 4.67 -7.37 21.39
C GLN A 162 4.55 -8.86 21.08
N LYS A 163 4.58 -9.25 19.79
CA LYS A 163 4.47 -10.66 19.37
C LYS A 163 5.62 -11.53 19.89
N ILE A 164 6.84 -10.97 19.98
CA ILE A 164 8.00 -11.66 20.58
C ILE A 164 7.77 -11.83 22.08
N THR A 165 7.33 -10.78 22.78
CA THR A 165 7.06 -10.81 24.23
C THR A 165 5.98 -11.82 24.58
N ASP A 166 4.89 -11.85 23.80
CA ASP A 166 3.77 -12.76 24.01
C ASP A 166 4.02 -14.19 23.52
N SER A 167 5.24 -14.47 23.00
CA SER A 167 5.64 -15.78 22.48
C SER A 167 4.74 -16.30 21.34
N GLU A 168 4.15 -15.39 20.57
CA GLU A 168 3.33 -15.71 19.40
C GLU A 168 4.19 -16.19 18.22
N LEU A 169 5.44 -15.73 18.14
CA LEU A 169 6.44 -16.17 17.16
C LEU A 169 7.38 -17.20 17.78
N LYS A 170 7.74 -18.24 17.02
CA LYS A 170 8.62 -19.33 17.50
C LYS A 170 9.60 -19.75 16.42
N GLY A 171 10.77 -20.23 16.88
CA GLY A 171 11.79 -20.81 16.02
C GLY A 171 12.30 -19.86 14.96
N GLU A 172 12.33 -20.32 13.71
CA GLU A 172 12.86 -19.51 12.59
C GLU A 172 12.08 -18.22 12.34
N ASP A 173 10.77 -18.21 12.56
CA ASP A 173 9.94 -17.00 12.34
C ASP A 173 10.26 -15.94 13.42
N GLU A 174 10.54 -16.33 14.66
CA GLU A 174 11.00 -15.42 15.72
C GLU A 174 12.37 -14.82 15.38
N GLU A 175 13.31 -15.65 14.92
CA GLU A 175 14.64 -15.19 14.52
C GLU A 175 14.61 -14.21 13.33
N ARG A 176 13.71 -14.46 12.38
CA ARG A 176 13.49 -13.54 11.24
C ARG A 176 12.90 -12.21 11.68
N ALA A 177 11.92 -12.27 12.60
CA ALA A 177 11.28 -11.07 13.17
C ALA A 177 12.30 -10.24 13.95
N LYS A 178 13.16 -10.85 14.77
CA LYS A 178 14.23 -10.17 15.51
C LYS A 178 15.22 -9.46 14.57
N ARG A 179 15.68 -10.15 13.52
CA ARG A 179 16.58 -9.53 12.51
C ARG A 179 15.91 -8.36 11.79
N ALA A 180 14.62 -8.48 11.44
CA ALA A 180 13.87 -7.40 10.81
C ALA A 180 13.73 -6.20 11.75
N LEU A 181 13.43 -6.45 13.03
CA LEU A 181 13.35 -5.44 14.09
C LEU A 181 14.66 -4.68 14.25
N GLU A 182 15.78 -5.39 14.40
CA GLU A 182 17.12 -4.81 14.50
C GLU A 182 17.44 -3.91 13.30
N ARG A 183 17.11 -4.36 12.09
CA ARG A 183 17.34 -3.57 10.88
C ARG A 183 16.52 -2.29 10.85
N VAL A 184 15.25 -2.33 11.22
CA VAL A 184 14.39 -1.14 11.28
C VAL A 184 14.89 -0.16 12.34
N GLN A 185 15.28 -0.66 13.52
CA GLN A 185 15.86 0.18 14.58
C GLN A 185 17.18 0.84 14.15
N GLN A 186 18.01 0.11 13.39
CA GLN A 186 19.24 0.66 12.82
C GLN A 186 18.94 1.80 11.84
N LEU A 187 17.99 1.60 10.92
CA LEU A 187 17.58 2.63 9.95
C LEU A 187 17.06 3.89 10.64
N LEU A 188 16.28 3.75 11.71
CA LEU A 188 15.81 4.91 12.48
C LEU A 188 16.97 5.63 13.19
N ARG A 189 17.98 4.91 13.70
CA ARG A 189 19.18 5.56 14.27
C ARG A 189 19.99 6.31 13.21
N GLU A 190 20.16 5.72 12.02
CA GLU A 190 20.81 6.38 10.88
C GLU A 190 20.12 7.69 10.51
N LEU A 191 18.78 7.68 10.41
CA LEU A 191 17.98 8.89 10.10
C LEU A 191 18.07 9.97 11.18
N ASN A 192 18.20 9.60 12.46
CA ASN A 192 18.30 10.54 13.57
C ASN A 192 19.73 11.04 13.84
N SER A 193 20.75 10.44 13.20
CA SER A 193 22.15 10.82 13.40
C SER A 193 22.68 11.81 12.35
N GLU A 194 21.87 12.20 11.39
CA GLU A 194 22.21 13.19 10.35
C GLU A 194 21.90 14.64 10.77
N ASP A 195 21.46 14.85 12.05
CA ASP A 195 21.32 16.14 12.70
C ASP A 195 22.56 16.44 13.59
#